data_5af99c0b16e07df10ce66c3800d66e4e
#
_entry.id   5af99c0b16e07df10ce66c3800d66e4e
#
_cell.length_a   1.000
_cell.length_b   1.000
_cell.length_c   1.000
_cell.angle_alpha   90.00
_cell.angle_beta   90.00
_cell.angle_gamma   90.00
#
_symmetry.space_group_name_H-M   'P 1'
#
loop_
_entity.id
_entity.type
_entity.pdbx_description
1 polymer ?
#
loop_
_entity_poly.entity_id
_entity_poly.type
_entity_poly.pdbx_seq_one_letter_code
_entity_poly.pdbx_strand_id
1 'polypeptide(L)'
;MKSITQDMKFRYSLMKYCEKYGVSKASRKYNKSRSYIYFWKKRFDGSMESLACQSRRPHHHPNQHTVEELTLIRNMHHRNPKIGVVELWARLRKRGYARCVESLWRVLRREGMAEKEKPKKKYRPKPYEQMQYPGQRIQIDVKVVPRYCIADPQLKLYQYTAIDEYSRYRILGAYPEQSTYSSADFLRKVVTAFARKGVKIECVQTDNGFEFTNRFSNSKRDLPTLFECTAAELGIFHKLIRPYTPRHNGKVERSHREDQKRFYSNHRFYSLADFGGQLAAHQSRSNSRPSRPLRWASPRQRLDLFPVQYV
;
A
#
# COMPACT_ATOMS: atom_id res chain seq x y z
N MET A 1 4.68 -39.26 -8.30
CA MET A 1 5.91 -40.07 -8.14
C MET A 1 7.07 -39.14 -7.72
N LYS A 2 7.79 -39.46 -6.65
CA LYS A 2 9.00 -38.73 -6.28
C LYS A 2 10.09 -39.09 -7.28
N SER A 3 10.81 -38.14 -7.82
CA SER A 3 11.88 -38.39 -8.78
C SER A 3 13.01 -39.24 -8.11
N ILE A 4 13.46 -40.26 -8.81
CA ILE A 4 14.56 -41.15 -8.31
C ILE A 4 15.87 -40.37 -8.44
N THR A 5 16.51 -40.06 -7.31
CA THR A 5 17.77 -39.32 -7.28
C THR A 5 19.00 -40.30 -7.38
N GLN A 6 20.17 -39.75 -7.75
CA GLN A 6 21.41 -40.52 -7.78
C GLN A 6 21.72 -41.12 -6.39
N ASP A 7 21.42 -40.40 -5.32
CA ASP A 7 21.58 -40.88 -3.95
C ASP A 7 20.72 -42.10 -3.63
N MET A 8 19.51 -42.16 -4.14
CA MET A 8 18.64 -43.34 -3.96
C MET A 8 19.19 -44.55 -4.70
N LYS A 9 19.67 -44.37 -5.93
CA LYS A 9 20.31 -45.43 -6.71
C LYS A 9 21.56 -45.95 -6.03
N PHE A 10 22.41 -45.06 -5.49
CA PHE A 10 23.59 -45.42 -4.73
C PHE A 10 23.25 -46.24 -3.47
N ARG A 11 22.26 -45.78 -2.69
CA ARG A 11 21.81 -46.50 -1.49
C ARG A 11 21.19 -47.84 -1.82
N TYR A 12 20.45 -47.92 -2.90
CA TYR A 12 19.88 -49.20 -3.39
C TYR A 12 20.98 -50.20 -3.75
N SER A 13 21.98 -49.80 -4.51
CA SER A 13 23.16 -50.63 -4.84
C SER A 13 23.92 -51.10 -3.58
N LEU A 14 24.09 -50.18 -2.61
CA LEU A 14 24.70 -50.48 -1.32
C LEU A 14 23.88 -51.52 -0.54
N MET A 15 22.52 -51.39 -0.49
CA MET A 15 21.67 -52.35 0.21
C MET A 15 21.69 -53.73 -0.45
N LYS A 16 21.58 -53.79 -1.77
CA LYS A 16 21.69 -55.06 -2.51
C LYS A 16 23.03 -55.75 -2.32
N TYR A 17 24.12 -54.99 -2.28
CA TYR A 17 25.44 -55.54 -1.98
C TYR A 17 25.53 -56.02 -0.53
N CYS A 18 24.95 -55.28 0.41
CA CYS A 18 24.93 -55.61 1.83
C CYS A 18 24.11 -56.90 2.10
N GLU A 19 23.01 -57.12 1.42
CA GLU A 19 22.25 -58.39 1.47
C GLU A 19 23.10 -59.59 1.09
N LYS A 20 23.90 -59.47 0.01
CA LYS A 20 24.70 -60.58 -0.54
C LYS A 20 25.97 -60.84 0.24
N TYR A 21 26.66 -59.81 0.71
CA TYR A 21 28.03 -59.91 1.26
C TYR A 21 28.19 -59.44 2.70
N GLY A 22 27.15 -58.99 3.33
CA GLY A 22 27.14 -58.49 4.69
C GLY A 22 27.64 -57.03 4.87
N VAL A 23 27.32 -56.45 6.04
CA VAL A 23 27.58 -55.04 6.38
C VAL A 23 29.08 -54.70 6.36
N SER A 24 29.95 -55.57 6.87
CA SER A 24 31.38 -55.29 6.96
C SER A 24 32.07 -55.18 5.60
N LYS A 25 31.71 -56.05 4.64
CA LYS A 25 32.21 -55.98 3.26
C LYS A 25 31.62 -54.78 2.51
N ALA A 26 30.34 -54.49 2.71
CA ALA A 26 29.67 -53.29 2.14
C ALA A 26 30.32 -51.99 2.64
N SER A 27 30.65 -51.90 3.93
CA SER A 27 31.33 -50.75 4.54
C SER A 27 32.65 -50.44 3.85
N ARG A 28 33.47 -51.46 3.62
CA ARG A 28 34.78 -51.32 2.93
C ARG A 28 34.61 -50.92 1.46
N LYS A 29 33.72 -51.61 0.73
CA LYS A 29 33.53 -51.39 -0.70
C LYS A 29 32.99 -50.01 -1.01
N TYR A 30 32.02 -49.54 -0.25
CA TYR A 30 31.32 -48.27 -0.51
C TYR A 30 31.89 -47.10 0.33
N ASN A 31 32.94 -47.35 1.12
CA ASN A 31 33.56 -46.36 2.02
C ASN A 31 32.51 -45.59 2.86
N LYS A 32 31.61 -46.37 3.50
CA LYS A 32 30.58 -45.85 4.40
C LYS A 32 30.67 -46.53 5.76
N SER A 33 30.40 -45.74 6.84
CA SER A 33 30.39 -46.29 8.20
C SER A 33 29.33 -47.40 8.35
N ARG A 34 29.56 -48.35 9.22
CA ARG A 34 28.59 -49.41 9.56
C ARG A 34 27.30 -48.82 10.08
N SER A 35 27.35 -47.72 10.88
CA SER A 35 26.19 -47.03 11.39
C SER A 35 25.31 -46.44 10.25
N TYR A 36 25.93 -45.87 9.19
CA TYR A 36 25.23 -45.42 8.00
C TYR A 36 24.49 -46.57 7.29
N ILE A 37 25.14 -47.73 7.19
CA ILE A 37 24.52 -48.89 6.52
C ILE A 37 23.34 -49.42 7.36
N TYR A 38 23.52 -49.57 8.68
CA TYR A 38 22.43 -50.01 9.55
C TYR A 38 21.25 -49.02 9.56
N PHE A 39 21.50 -47.72 9.52
CA PHE A 39 20.45 -46.70 9.43
C PHE A 39 19.61 -46.89 8.18
N TRP A 40 20.20 -47.14 7.02
CA TRP A 40 19.45 -47.36 5.79
C TRP A 40 18.88 -48.76 5.70
N LYS A 41 19.53 -49.76 6.24
CA LYS A 41 19.03 -51.14 6.31
C LYS A 41 17.73 -51.24 7.10
N LYS A 42 17.60 -50.48 8.20
CA LYS A 42 16.36 -50.39 9.00
C LYS A 42 15.19 -49.82 8.23
N ARG A 43 15.46 -49.03 7.20
CA ARG A 43 14.45 -48.34 6.38
C ARG A 43 14.15 -49.05 5.06
N PHE A 44 15.00 -49.94 4.67
CA PHE A 44 14.93 -50.61 3.38
C PHE A 44 13.88 -51.71 3.41
N ASP A 45 12.82 -51.56 2.60
CA ASP A 45 11.73 -52.51 2.40
C ASP A 45 11.82 -53.28 1.07
N GLY A 46 12.97 -53.19 0.39
CA GLY A 46 13.15 -53.76 -0.94
C GLY A 46 12.93 -52.79 -2.09
N SER A 47 12.22 -51.67 -1.85
CA SER A 47 11.96 -50.65 -2.84
C SER A 47 13.05 -49.55 -2.85
N MET A 48 13.22 -48.90 -4.02
CA MET A 48 14.14 -47.77 -4.11
C MET A 48 13.57 -46.51 -3.42
N GLU A 49 12.25 -46.42 -3.31
CA GLU A 49 11.55 -45.30 -2.73
C GLU A 49 11.73 -45.19 -1.21
N SER A 50 11.90 -46.33 -0.52
CA SER A 50 12.23 -46.40 0.93
C SER A 50 13.55 -45.74 1.29
N LEU A 51 14.45 -45.63 0.31
CA LEU A 51 15.77 -45.01 0.46
C LEU A 51 15.79 -43.51 0.19
N ALA A 52 14.66 -42.90 0.00
CA ALA A 52 14.53 -41.45 -0.14
C ALA A 52 14.81 -40.70 1.17
N CYS A 53 15.48 -39.58 1.08
CA CYS A 53 15.63 -38.70 2.24
C CYS A 53 14.25 -38.17 2.69
N GLN A 54 13.96 -38.30 3.96
CA GLN A 54 12.79 -37.67 4.57
C GLN A 54 13.07 -36.19 4.87
N SER A 55 12.06 -35.36 4.73
CA SER A 55 12.16 -33.95 5.10
C SER A 55 12.48 -33.82 6.60
N ARG A 56 13.48 -33.00 6.92
CA ARG A 56 13.81 -32.65 8.32
C ARG A 56 12.99 -31.43 8.80
N ARG A 57 12.09 -30.93 7.98
CA ARG A 57 11.24 -29.81 8.34
C ARG A 57 10.30 -30.22 9.46
N PRO A 58 10.18 -29.42 10.53
CA PRO A 58 9.19 -29.66 11.59
C PRO A 58 7.79 -29.76 11.01
N HIS A 59 6.99 -30.69 11.49
CA HIS A 59 5.58 -30.83 11.09
C HIS A 59 4.75 -29.66 11.57
N HIS A 60 5.08 -29.10 12.75
CA HIS A 60 4.45 -27.94 13.33
C HIS A 60 5.51 -26.91 13.67
N HIS A 61 5.26 -25.65 13.30
CA HIS A 61 6.12 -24.53 13.65
C HIS A 61 5.40 -23.68 14.70
N PRO A 62 6.05 -23.28 15.82
CA PRO A 62 5.40 -22.49 16.89
C PRO A 62 4.71 -21.23 16.41
N ASN A 63 5.28 -20.59 15.39
CA ASN A 63 4.76 -19.36 14.79
C ASN A 63 3.84 -19.61 13.58
N GLN A 64 3.36 -20.84 13.37
CA GLN A 64 2.40 -21.14 12.31
C GLN A 64 1.03 -20.53 12.66
N HIS A 65 0.32 -19.99 11.67
CA HIS A 65 -1.06 -19.54 11.85
C HIS A 65 -1.97 -20.71 12.20
N THR A 66 -2.87 -20.49 13.11
CA THR A 66 -3.91 -21.48 13.46
C THR A 66 -4.97 -21.57 12.35
N VAL A 67 -5.77 -22.61 12.37
CA VAL A 67 -6.85 -22.81 11.39
C VAL A 67 -7.86 -21.65 11.49
N GLU A 68 -8.18 -21.22 12.72
CA GLU A 68 -9.10 -20.12 12.99
C GLU A 68 -8.58 -18.80 12.43
N GLU A 69 -7.29 -18.50 12.64
CA GLU A 69 -6.64 -17.32 12.08
C GLU A 69 -6.69 -17.32 10.54
N LEU A 70 -6.40 -18.45 9.91
CA LEU A 70 -6.45 -18.59 8.46
C LEU A 70 -7.87 -18.41 7.92
N THR A 71 -8.86 -18.99 8.61
CA THR A 71 -10.28 -18.85 8.25
C THR A 71 -10.75 -17.40 8.38
N LEU A 72 -10.34 -16.72 9.45
CA LEU A 72 -10.64 -15.31 9.66
C LEU A 72 -10.03 -14.43 8.55
N ILE A 73 -8.78 -14.69 8.16
CA ILE A 73 -8.10 -13.98 7.07
C ILE A 73 -8.83 -14.20 5.74
N ARG A 74 -9.14 -15.46 5.38
CA ARG A 74 -9.84 -15.80 4.13
C ARG A 74 -11.21 -15.15 4.04
N ASN A 75 -12.01 -15.24 5.09
CA ASN A 75 -13.34 -14.64 5.15
C ASN A 75 -13.30 -13.12 5.02
N MET A 76 -12.35 -12.47 5.71
CA MET A 76 -12.21 -11.02 5.64
C MET A 76 -11.72 -10.56 4.27
N HIS A 77 -10.78 -11.27 3.66
CA HIS A 77 -10.28 -10.97 2.32
C HIS A 77 -11.37 -11.21 1.26
N HIS A 78 -12.12 -12.31 1.35
CA HIS A 78 -13.21 -12.61 0.41
C HIS A 78 -14.28 -11.51 0.40
N ARG A 79 -14.66 -10.99 1.58
CA ARG A 79 -15.62 -9.88 1.68
C ARG A 79 -15.05 -8.54 1.17
N ASN A 80 -13.73 -8.40 1.10
CA ASN A 80 -13.06 -7.16 0.73
C ASN A 80 -11.84 -7.45 -0.19
N PRO A 81 -12.05 -7.96 -1.40
CA PRO A 81 -10.96 -8.49 -2.23
C PRO A 81 -9.94 -7.44 -2.68
N LYS A 82 -10.34 -6.16 -2.75
CA LYS A 82 -9.48 -5.06 -3.20
C LYS A 82 -8.87 -4.24 -2.04
N ILE A 83 -9.05 -4.70 -0.80
CA ILE A 83 -8.50 -4.01 0.36
C ILE A 83 -6.98 -4.18 0.43
N GLY A 84 -6.26 -3.12 0.80
CA GLY A 84 -4.82 -3.20 1.01
C GLY A 84 -4.46 -3.98 2.28
N VAL A 85 -3.28 -4.61 2.28
CA VAL A 85 -2.82 -5.48 3.39
C VAL A 85 -2.86 -4.76 4.75
N VAL A 86 -2.48 -3.49 4.81
CA VAL A 86 -2.47 -2.71 6.05
C VAL A 86 -3.88 -2.48 6.59
N GLU A 87 -4.82 -2.15 5.72
CA GLU A 87 -6.21 -1.95 6.11
C GLU A 87 -6.86 -3.30 6.51
N LEU A 88 -6.57 -4.37 5.77
CA LEU A 88 -6.98 -5.72 6.14
C LEU A 88 -6.46 -6.10 7.53
N TRP A 89 -5.17 -5.87 7.78
CA TRP A 89 -4.55 -6.09 9.07
C TRP A 89 -5.23 -5.30 10.19
N ALA A 90 -5.49 -4.00 9.98
CA ALA A 90 -6.16 -3.16 10.97
C ALA A 90 -7.58 -3.67 11.32
N ARG A 91 -8.33 -4.18 10.33
CA ARG A 91 -9.65 -4.78 10.55
C ARG A 91 -9.57 -6.13 11.27
N LEU A 92 -8.56 -6.94 10.95
CA LEU A 92 -8.29 -8.23 11.62
C LEU A 92 -7.88 -8.02 13.09
N ARG A 93 -7.06 -6.99 13.37
CA ARG A 93 -6.68 -6.61 14.75
C ARG A 93 -7.89 -6.34 15.63
N LYS A 94 -8.91 -5.64 15.12
CA LYS A 94 -10.16 -5.38 15.83
C LYS A 94 -10.97 -6.66 16.14
N ARG A 95 -10.59 -7.79 15.53
CA ARG A 95 -11.23 -9.11 15.72
C ARG A 95 -10.32 -10.12 16.39
N GLY A 96 -9.27 -9.64 17.09
CA GLY A 96 -8.39 -10.49 17.89
C GLY A 96 -7.15 -11.05 17.17
N TYR A 97 -6.92 -10.69 15.90
CA TYR A 97 -5.70 -11.13 15.21
C TYR A 97 -4.47 -10.43 15.81
N ALA A 98 -3.58 -11.20 16.44
CA ALA A 98 -2.46 -10.66 17.23
C ALA A 98 -1.14 -10.49 16.44
N ARG A 99 -1.01 -11.12 15.26
CA ARG A 99 0.25 -11.16 14.53
C ARG A 99 0.55 -9.87 13.77
N CYS A 100 1.82 -9.67 13.37
CA CYS A 100 2.26 -8.50 12.62
C CYS A 100 1.77 -8.53 11.15
N VAL A 101 1.82 -7.36 10.52
CA VAL A 101 1.36 -7.17 9.13
C VAL A 101 2.19 -7.97 8.12
N GLU A 102 3.50 -8.14 8.38
CA GLU A 102 4.39 -8.94 7.53
C GLU A 102 4.01 -10.43 7.56
N SER A 103 3.55 -10.92 8.72
CA SER A 103 3.05 -12.29 8.86
C SER A 103 1.77 -12.49 8.05
N LEU A 104 0.83 -11.55 8.14
CA LEU A 104 -0.37 -11.54 7.30
C LEU A 104 -0.02 -11.52 5.81
N TRP A 105 0.90 -10.64 5.39
CA TRP A 105 1.30 -10.55 3.99
C TRP A 105 1.87 -11.86 3.44
N ARG A 106 2.69 -12.58 4.26
CA ARG A 106 3.22 -13.89 3.88
C ARG A 106 2.10 -14.92 3.67
N VAL A 107 1.07 -14.89 4.51
CA VAL A 107 -0.11 -15.76 4.34
C VAL A 107 -0.85 -15.42 3.04
N LEU A 108 -1.19 -14.15 2.81
CA LEU A 108 -1.89 -13.72 1.60
C LEU A 108 -1.13 -14.11 0.33
N ARG A 109 0.20 -13.99 0.35
CA ARG A 109 1.06 -14.39 -0.77
C ARG A 109 1.08 -15.90 -0.98
N ARG A 110 1.17 -16.68 0.09
CA ARG A 110 1.16 -18.15 0.05
C ARG A 110 -0.16 -18.71 -0.46
N GLU A 111 -1.26 -18.09 -0.05
CA GLU A 111 -2.61 -18.47 -0.44
C GLU A 111 -3.01 -17.90 -1.83
N GLY A 112 -2.12 -17.19 -2.50
CA GLY A 112 -2.39 -16.59 -3.81
C GLY A 112 -3.35 -15.39 -3.80
N MET A 113 -3.66 -14.85 -2.63
CA MET A 113 -4.58 -13.72 -2.44
C MET A 113 -3.89 -12.36 -2.64
N ALA A 114 -2.56 -12.31 -2.63
CA ALA A 114 -1.80 -11.09 -2.89
C ALA A 114 -1.57 -10.92 -4.38
N GLU A 115 -1.95 -9.76 -4.94
CA GLU A 115 -1.59 -9.42 -6.32
C GLU A 115 -0.06 -9.41 -6.47
N LYS A 116 0.46 -10.13 -7.46
CA LYS A 116 1.88 -10.10 -7.82
C LYS A 116 2.19 -8.76 -8.47
N GLU A 117 2.75 -7.83 -7.72
CA GLU A 117 3.29 -6.62 -8.34
C GLU A 117 4.49 -7.00 -9.23
N LYS A 118 4.45 -6.58 -10.50
CA LYS A 118 5.62 -6.70 -11.39
C LYS A 118 6.79 -5.91 -10.78
N PRO A 119 8.01 -6.46 -10.75
CA PRO A 119 9.16 -5.76 -10.22
C PRO A 119 9.42 -4.50 -11.03
N LYS A 120 9.25 -3.34 -10.39
CA LYS A 120 9.57 -2.05 -11.00
C LYS A 120 11.08 -1.80 -10.90
N LYS A 121 11.67 -1.24 -11.96
CA LYS A 121 13.09 -0.80 -11.95
C LYS A 121 13.32 0.07 -10.70
N LYS A 122 14.34 -0.27 -9.91
CA LYS A 122 14.70 0.48 -8.71
C LYS A 122 15.20 1.86 -9.09
N TYR A 123 14.32 2.85 -8.98
CA TYR A 123 14.71 4.24 -9.09
C TYR A 123 15.25 4.69 -7.72
N ARG A 124 16.46 5.28 -7.68
CA ARG A 124 17.03 5.92 -6.48
C ARG A 124 16.76 7.43 -6.56
N PRO A 125 15.69 7.93 -5.91
CA PRO A 125 15.42 9.36 -5.89
C PRO A 125 16.48 10.09 -5.05
N LYS A 126 16.77 11.36 -5.40
CA LYS A 126 17.46 12.27 -4.49
C LYS A 126 16.63 12.42 -3.21
N PRO A 127 17.28 12.60 -2.04
CA PRO A 127 16.56 12.84 -0.79
C PRO A 127 15.55 13.98 -0.95
N TYR A 128 14.33 13.73 -0.54
CA TYR A 128 13.26 14.72 -0.56
C TYR A 128 13.22 15.40 0.82
N GLU A 129 13.11 16.72 0.84
CA GLU A 129 12.92 17.48 2.06
C GLU A 129 11.63 17.02 2.76
N GLN A 130 11.76 16.51 3.98
CA GLN A 130 10.61 16.05 4.75
C GLN A 130 10.09 17.18 5.64
N MET A 131 8.78 17.40 5.61
CA MET A 131 8.13 18.37 6.50
C MET A 131 8.16 17.85 7.93
N GLN A 132 8.33 18.76 8.87
CA GLN A 132 8.55 18.44 10.28
C GLN A 132 7.29 18.57 11.13
N TYR A 133 6.32 19.34 10.69
CA TYR A 133 5.06 19.58 11.40
C TYR A 133 3.88 19.74 10.43
N PRO A 134 2.63 19.55 10.89
CA PRO A 134 1.45 19.74 10.09
C PRO A 134 1.28 21.19 9.66
N GLY A 135 0.78 21.42 8.44
CA GLY A 135 0.55 22.77 7.91
C GLY A 135 1.77 23.44 7.30
N GLN A 136 2.99 22.94 7.56
CA GLN A 136 4.22 23.49 6.98
C GLN A 136 4.17 23.52 5.44
N ARG A 137 3.63 22.47 4.81
CA ARG A 137 3.35 22.44 3.35
C ARG A 137 2.21 21.50 3.01
N ILE A 138 1.22 22.02 2.30
CA ILE A 138 0.07 21.27 1.77
C ILE A 138 0.19 21.20 0.26
N GLN A 139 0.08 20.00 -0.31
CA GLN A 139 -0.01 19.82 -1.75
C GLN A 139 -1.47 19.87 -2.17
N ILE A 140 -1.80 20.67 -3.19
CA ILE A 140 -3.12 20.75 -3.79
C ILE A 140 -3.03 20.34 -5.25
N ASP A 141 -4.05 19.59 -5.70
CA ASP A 141 -4.18 19.14 -7.09
C ASP A 141 -5.64 18.84 -7.41
N VAL A 142 -5.97 18.89 -8.70
CA VAL A 142 -7.30 18.62 -9.22
C VAL A 142 -7.28 17.35 -10.07
N LYS A 143 -8.24 16.49 -9.83
CA LYS A 143 -8.44 15.26 -10.60
C LYS A 143 -9.80 15.29 -11.30
N VAL A 144 -9.80 15.10 -12.60
CA VAL A 144 -11.02 14.81 -13.35
C VAL A 144 -11.55 13.44 -12.93
N VAL A 145 -12.82 13.37 -12.56
CA VAL A 145 -13.48 12.11 -12.20
C VAL A 145 -13.58 11.22 -13.44
N PRO A 146 -13.19 9.93 -13.36
CA PRO A 146 -13.23 9.04 -14.51
C PRO A 146 -14.66 8.88 -15.06
N ARG A 147 -14.80 8.98 -16.37
CA ARG A 147 -16.07 8.96 -17.08
C ARG A 147 -16.93 7.73 -16.76
N TYR A 148 -16.31 6.58 -16.63
CA TYR A 148 -17.01 5.33 -16.32
C TYR A 148 -17.67 5.28 -14.94
N CYS A 149 -17.32 6.23 -14.04
CA CYS A 149 -17.94 6.36 -12.72
C CYS A 149 -19.16 7.27 -12.74
N ILE A 150 -19.41 8.02 -13.83
CA ILE A 150 -20.46 9.04 -13.93
C ILE A 150 -21.64 8.43 -14.69
N ALA A 151 -22.82 8.49 -14.09
CA ALA A 151 -24.03 7.90 -14.68
C ALA A 151 -24.56 8.74 -15.84
N ASP A 152 -24.58 10.07 -15.67
CA ASP A 152 -25.05 11.01 -16.69
C ASP A 152 -23.90 11.44 -17.61
N PRO A 153 -23.98 11.22 -18.94
CA PRO A 153 -22.97 11.64 -19.90
C PRO A 153 -22.72 13.16 -19.95
N GLN A 154 -23.64 13.98 -19.55
CA GLN A 154 -23.50 15.44 -19.55
C GLN A 154 -22.80 15.98 -18.30
N LEU A 155 -22.79 15.21 -17.23
CA LEU A 155 -22.21 15.62 -15.96
C LEU A 155 -20.67 15.56 -16.01
N LYS A 156 -20.02 16.66 -15.62
CA LYS A 156 -18.58 16.73 -15.39
C LYS A 156 -18.33 16.91 -13.90
N LEU A 157 -17.45 16.10 -13.35
CA LEU A 157 -17.13 16.14 -11.93
C LEU A 157 -15.61 16.22 -11.74
N TYR A 158 -15.20 17.02 -10.77
CA TYR A 158 -13.82 17.26 -10.42
C TYR A 158 -13.60 17.02 -8.94
N GLN A 159 -12.55 16.29 -8.61
CA GLN A 159 -12.08 16.12 -7.24
C GLN A 159 -10.92 17.06 -6.98
N TYR A 160 -11.11 18.00 -6.09
CA TYR A 160 -10.03 18.78 -5.52
C TYR A 160 -9.45 18.05 -4.30
N THR A 161 -8.14 18.00 -4.20
CA THR A 161 -7.45 17.26 -3.15
C THR A 161 -6.38 18.15 -2.52
N ALA A 162 -6.45 18.36 -1.22
CA ALA A 162 -5.37 18.94 -0.42
C ALA A 162 -4.81 17.86 0.52
N ILE A 163 -3.50 17.67 0.54
CA ILE A 163 -2.83 16.71 1.41
C ILE A 163 -1.68 17.37 2.18
N ASP A 164 -1.73 17.28 3.49
CA ASP A 164 -0.62 17.72 4.34
C ASP A 164 0.59 16.79 4.18
N GLU A 165 1.74 17.36 3.92
CA GLU A 165 2.94 16.59 3.64
C GLU A 165 3.52 15.86 4.86
N TYR A 166 3.26 16.37 6.06
CA TYR A 166 3.72 15.75 7.30
C TYR A 166 2.81 14.59 7.74
N SER A 167 1.53 14.89 7.98
CA SER A 167 0.58 13.93 8.53
C SER A 167 -0.09 13.03 7.49
N ARG A 168 -0.04 13.43 6.22
CA ARG A 168 -0.82 12.83 5.11
C ARG A 168 -2.33 13.00 5.28
N TYR A 169 -2.76 13.81 6.22
CA TYR A 169 -4.16 14.17 6.37
C TYR A 169 -4.64 14.93 5.13
N ARG A 170 -5.79 14.55 4.63
CA ARG A 170 -6.29 15.13 3.39
C ARG A 170 -7.71 15.65 3.52
N ILE A 171 -7.96 16.72 2.77
CA ILE A 171 -9.29 17.29 2.53
C ILE A 171 -9.62 17.05 1.06
N LEU A 172 -10.84 16.61 0.80
CA LEU A 172 -11.36 16.39 -0.54
C LEU A 172 -12.56 17.30 -0.78
N GLY A 173 -12.68 17.83 -2.01
CA GLY A 173 -13.80 18.65 -2.44
C GLY A 173 -14.36 18.17 -3.76
N ALA A 174 -15.69 18.14 -3.88
CA ALA A 174 -16.41 17.84 -5.11
C ALA A 174 -16.84 19.16 -5.78
N TYR A 175 -16.49 19.32 -7.07
CA TYR A 175 -16.80 20.51 -7.83
C TYR A 175 -17.29 20.17 -9.23
N PRO A 176 -18.14 21.02 -9.85
CA PRO A 176 -18.63 20.80 -11.20
C PRO A 176 -17.67 21.31 -12.27
N GLU A 177 -16.63 22.07 -11.88
CA GLU A 177 -15.68 22.69 -12.81
C GLU A 177 -14.27 22.74 -12.26
N GLN A 178 -13.31 22.86 -13.16
CA GLN A 178 -11.91 23.14 -12.87
C GLN A 178 -11.66 24.62 -13.21
N SER A 179 -11.71 25.47 -12.20
CA SER A 179 -11.56 26.91 -12.33
C SER A 179 -10.82 27.54 -11.17
N THR A 180 -10.33 28.76 -11.34
CA THR A 180 -9.69 29.50 -10.26
C THR A 180 -10.68 29.84 -9.14
N TYR A 181 -12.00 29.98 -9.44
CA TYR A 181 -13.04 30.18 -8.43
C TYR A 181 -13.21 28.97 -7.53
N SER A 182 -13.33 27.78 -8.15
CA SER A 182 -13.41 26.52 -7.40
C SER A 182 -12.15 26.24 -6.59
N SER A 183 -10.97 26.59 -7.12
CA SER A 183 -9.70 26.46 -6.42
C SER A 183 -9.60 27.38 -5.20
N ALA A 184 -10.03 28.63 -5.33
CA ALA A 184 -10.04 29.61 -4.24
C ALA A 184 -11.05 29.21 -3.13
N ASP A 185 -12.25 28.80 -3.50
CA ASP A 185 -13.26 28.30 -2.56
C ASP A 185 -12.73 27.05 -1.82
N PHE A 186 -12.12 26.12 -2.56
CA PHE A 186 -11.52 24.94 -1.96
C PHE A 186 -10.39 25.29 -0.99
N LEU A 187 -9.52 26.25 -1.32
CA LEU A 187 -8.46 26.72 -0.42
C LEU A 187 -9.03 27.26 0.88
N ARG A 188 -10.09 28.10 0.84
CA ARG A 188 -10.77 28.62 2.05
C ARG A 188 -11.33 27.47 2.91
N LYS A 189 -11.95 26.47 2.30
CA LYS A 189 -12.45 25.26 2.99
C LYS A 189 -11.32 24.47 3.64
N VAL A 190 -10.19 24.30 2.96
CA VAL A 190 -9.00 23.62 3.49
C VAL A 190 -8.47 24.36 4.70
N VAL A 191 -8.26 25.66 4.62
CA VAL A 191 -7.78 26.49 5.74
C VAL A 191 -8.71 26.38 6.94
N THR A 192 -10.02 26.53 6.75
CA THR A 192 -11.02 26.38 7.80
C THR A 192 -10.98 25.00 8.45
N ALA A 193 -10.82 23.92 7.65
CA ALA A 193 -10.76 22.55 8.15
C ALA A 193 -9.51 22.28 8.99
N PHE A 194 -8.35 22.82 8.59
CA PHE A 194 -7.11 22.71 9.35
C PHE A 194 -7.11 23.60 10.58
N ALA A 195 -7.65 24.82 10.52
CA ALA A 195 -7.81 25.72 11.67
C ALA A 195 -8.68 25.11 12.78
N ARG A 196 -9.77 24.40 12.43
CA ARG A 196 -10.59 23.65 13.39
C ARG A 196 -9.82 22.54 14.12
N LYS A 197 -8.66 22.16 13.61
CA LYS A 197 -7.74 21.19 14.23
C LYS A 197 -6.52 21.84 14.88
N GLY A 198 -6.53 23.16 15.01
CA GLY A 198 -5.44 23.93 15.59
C GLY A 198 -4.18 23.97 14.71
N VAL A 199 -4.31 23.77 13.40
CA VAL A 199 -3.17 23.76 12.47
C VAL A 199 -3.24 24.96 11.56
N LYS A 200 -2.20 25.80 11.59
CA LYS A 200 -2.00 26.91 10.64
C LYS A 200 -1.29 26.41 9.38
N ILE A 201 -1.76 26.84 8.22
CA ILE A 201 -1.14 26.52 6.95
C ILE A 201 -0.16 27.64 6.57
N GLU A 202 1.11 27.27 6.33
CA GLU A 202 2.15 28.23 5.95
C GLU A 202 2.39 28.24 4.44
N CYS A 203 2.36 27.06 3.81
CA CYS A 203 2.67 26.94 2.39
C CYS A 203 1.69 25.99 1.69
N VAL A 204 1.20 26.41 0.52
CA VAL A 204 0.44 25.58 -0.39
C VAL A 204 1.27 25.37 -1.66
N GLN A 205 1.46 24.12 -2.05
CA GLN A 205 2.17 23.74 -3.27
C GLN A 205 1.18 23.18 -4.30
N THR A 206 1.21 23.73 -5.50
CA THR A 206 0.38 23.28 -6.64
C THR A 206 1.27 22.98 -7.85
N ASP A 207 0.70 22.37 -8.85
CA ASP A 207 1.26 22.37 -10.20
C ASP A 207 1.04 23.74 -10.88
N ASN A 208 1.33 23.83 -12.18
CA ASN A 208 1.18 25.05 -12.94
C ASN A 208 -0.14 25.05 -13.74
N GLY A 209 -1.18 24.41 -13.22
CA GLY A 209 -2.51 24.40 -13.82
C GLY A 209 -3.12 25.81 -13.88
N PHE A 210 -3.94 26.07 -14.91
CA PHE A 210 -4.58 27.38 -15.11
C PHE A 210 -5.53 27.76 -13.96
N GLU A 211 -6.03 26.81 -13.22
CA GLU A 211 -6.85 26.98 -12.03
C GLU A 211 -6.09 27.57 -10.84
N PHE A 212 -4.75 27.45 -10.85
CA PHE A 212 -3.88 27.91 -9.76
C PHE A 212 -3.04 29.11 -10.14
N THR A 213 -2.60 29.22 -11.43
CA THR A 213 -1.67 30.29 -11.84
C THR A 213 -1.81 30.62 -13.33
N ASN A 214 -1.56 31.89 -13.66
CA ASN A 214 -1.50 32.37 -15.04
C ASN A 214 -0.09 32.29 -15.65
N ARG A 215 0.89 31.69 -14.97
CA ARG A 215 2.30 31.70 -15.37
C ARG A 215 2.58 31.24 -16.81
N PHE A 216 1.76 30.33 -17.35
CA PHE A 216 1.87 29.83 -18.72
C PHE A 216 0.68 30.23 -19.60
N SER A 217 -0.08 31.22 -19.17
CA SER A 217 -1.17 31.77 -19.99
C SER A 217 -0.60 32.53 -21.19
N ASN A 218 -1.21 32.33 -22.34
CA ASN A 218 -0.92 33.17 -23.53
C ASN A 218 -1.45 34.62 -23.40
N SER A 219 -2.10 34.92 -22.31
CA SER A 219 -2.59 36.28 -22.01
C SER A 219 -1.41 37.19 -21.69
N LYS A 220 -1.33 38.34 -22.36
CA LYS A 220 -0.34 39.38 -22.05
C LYS A 220 -0.57 40.07 -20.69
N ARG A 221 -1.63 39.74 -19.97
CA ARG A 221 -1.95 40.30 -18.66
C ARG A 221 -1.27 39.45 -17.57
N ASP A 222 -0.25 40.01 -16.96
CA ASP A 222 0.45 39.41 -15.81
C ASP A 222 -0.36 39.73 -14.52
N LEU A 223 -1.60 39.23 -14.47
CA LEU A 223 -2.47 39.40 -13.33
C LEU A 223 -2.53 38.10 -12.54
N PRO A 224 -2.45 38.16 -11.20
CA PRO A 224 -2.59 36.98 -10.37
C PRO A 224 -4.00 36.38 -10.54
N THR A 225 -4.09 35.04 -10.39
CA THR A 225 -5.36 34.33 -10.37
C THR A 225 -6.11 34.61 -9.06
N LEU A 226 -7.41 34.34 -9.02
CA LEU A 226 -8.17 34.43 -7.78
C LEU A 226 -7.61 33.52 -6.69
N PHE A 227 -7.07 32.36 -7.08
CA PHE A 227 -6.40 31.45 -6.15
C PHE A 227 -5.15 32.11 -5.52
N GLU A 228 -4.30 32.74 -6.33
CA GLU A 228 -3.10 33.45 -5.85
C GLU A 228 -3.46 34.63 -4.95
N CYS A 229 -4.48 35.42 -5.32
CA CYS A 229 -5.02 36.50 -4.46
C CYS A 229 -5.53 35.94 -3.13
N THR A 230 -6.32 34.86 -3.16
CA THR A 230 -6.85 34.25 -1.95
C THR A 230 -5.74 33.68 -1.06
N ALA A 231 -4.71 33.09 -1.63
CA ALA A 231 -3.56 32.60 -0.86
C ALA A 231 -2.82 33.77 -0.16
N ALA A 232 -2.62 34.89 -0.86
CA ALA A 232 -2.02 36.09 -0.32
C ALA A 232 -2.87 36.73 0.80
N GLU A 233 -4.20 36.85 0.61
CA GLU A 233 -5.13 37.34 1.62
C GLU A 233 -5.08 36.51 2.93
N LEU A 234 -4.91 35.20 2.79
CA LEU A 234 -4.83 34.26 3.90
C LEU A 234 -3.41 34.19 4.52
N GLY A 235 -2.45 34.93 4.00
CA GLY A 235 -1.06 34.91 4.46
C GLY A 235 -0.34 33.59 4.17
N ILE A 236 -0.75 32.87 3.13
CA ILE A 236 -0.21 31.56 2.77
C ILE A 236 0.76 31.71 1.60
N PHE A 237 1.97 31.16 1.73
CA PHE A 237 2.92 31.14 0.64
C PHE A 237 2.51 30.14 -0.45
N HIS A 238 2.27 30.63 -1.66
CA HIS A 238 1.97 29.77 -2.82
C HIS A 238 3.25 29.37 -3.54
N LYS A 239 3.53 28.07 -3.54
CA LYS A 239 4.71 27.47 -4.16
C LYS A 239 4.32 26.69 -5.41
N LEU A 240 4.80 27.11 -6.56
CA LEU A 240 4.64 26.36 -7.81
C LEU A 240 5.74 25.30 -7.95
N ILE A 241 5.39 24.12 -8.46
CA ILE A 241 6.39 23.12 -8.84
C ILE A 241 7.17 23.59 -10.08
N ARG A 242 8.40 23.11 -10.21
CA ARG A 242 9.18 23.35 -11.44
C ARG A 242 8.48 22.66 -12.61
N PRO A 243 8.41 23.31 -13.79
CA PRO A 243 7.89 22.69 -15.00
C PRO A 243 8.53 21.33 -15.25
N TYR A 244 7.76 20.38 -15.78
CA TYR A 244 8.21 19.02 -16.11
C TYR A 244 8.82 18.23 -14.93
N THR A 245 8.47 18.61 -13.68
CA THR A 245 8.97 17.94 -12.48
C THR A 245 7.82 17.43 -11.60
N PRO A 246 7.04 16.43 -12.06
CA PRO A 246 5.84 15.93 -11.35
C PRO A 246 6.15 15.37 -9.96
N ARG A 247 7.41 14.98 -9.71
CA ARG A 247 7.84 14.44 -8.42
C ARG A 247 7.57 15.35 -7.22
N HIS A 248 7.50 16.66 -7.44
CA HIS A 248 7.26 17.62 -6.38
C HIS A 248 5.83 17.49 -5.82
N ASN A 249 4.85 17.08 -6.64
CA ASN A 249 3.46 16.82 -6.23
C ASN A 249 3.16 15.33 -5.96
N GLY A 250 4.21 14.53 -5.77
CA GLY A 250 4.11 13.07 -5.69
C GLY A 250 3.23 12.51 -4.57
N LYS A 251 2.93 13.29 -3.51
CA LYS A 251 2.05 12.84 -2.43
C LYS A 251 0.59 12.90 -2.84
N VAL A 252 0.17 14.01 -3.46
CA VAL A 252 -1.20 14.15 -3.96
C VAL A 252 -1.45 13.23 -5.15
N GLU A 253 -0.49 13.10 -6.08
CA GLU A 253 -0.58 12.16 -7.20
C GLU A 253 -0.73 10.70 -6.74
N ARG A 254 0.05 10.31 -5.72
CA ARG A 254 -0.09 8.99 -5.11
C ARG A 254 -1.47 8.81 -4.47
N SER A 255 -1.99 9.83 -3.82
CA SER A 255 -3.35 9.85 -3.27
C SER A 255 -4.39 9.60 -4.37
N HIS A 256 -4.29 10.29 -5.51
CA HIS A 256 -5.17 10.09 -6.65
C HIS A 256 -5.10 8.67 -7.24
N ARG A 257 -3.92 8.06 -7.25
CA ARG A 257 -3.74 6.67 -7.68
C ARG A 257 -4.42 5.68 -6.73
N GLU A 258 -4.36 5.91 -5.43
CA GLU A 258 -5.08 5.11 -4.45
C GLU A 258 -6.60 5.31 -4.57
N ASP A 259 -7.06 6.54 -4.85
CA ASP A 259 -8.47 6.82 -5.09
C ASP A 259 -8.97 6.09 -6.34
N GLN A 260 -8.16 6.04 -7.39
CA GLN A 260 -8.49 5.30 -8.60
C GLN A 260 -8.78 3.82 -8.31
N LYS A 261 -7.95 3.20 -7.46
CA LYS A 261 -8.06 1.77 -7.13
C LYS A 261 -9.18 1.46 -6.14
N ARG A 262 -9.44 2.36 -5.18
CA ARG A 262 -10.24 2.03 -3.99
C ARG A 262 -11.58 2.74 -3.93
N PHE A 263 -11.71 3.80 -4.69
CA PHE A 263 -12.92 4.61 -4.73
C PHE A 263 -13.56 4.54 -6.11
N TYR A 264 -12.92 5.07 -7.13
CA TYR A 264 -13.51 5.13 -8.47
C TYR A 264 -13.80 3.76 -9.09
N SER A 265 -13.03 2.72 -8.80
CA SER A 265 -13.26 1.37 -9.35
C SER A 265 -14.55 0.71 -8.86
N ASN A 266 -15.16 1.23 -7.78
CA ASN A 266 -16.28 0.56 -7.10
C ASN A 266 -17.50 1.48 -6.88
N HIS A 267 -17.43 2.73 -7.34
CA HIS A 267 -18.49 3.71 -7.10
C HIS A 267 -19.02 4.29 -8.41
N ARG A 268 -20.27 4.67 -8.40
CA ARG A 268 -20.94 5.38 -9.50
C ARG A 268 -21.62 6.62 -8.94
N PHE A 269 -21.59 7.71 -9.69
CA PHE A 269 -22.06 9.02 -9.26
C PHE A 269 -23.18 9.51 -10.17
N TYR A 270 -24.27 9.91 -9.56
CA TYR A 270 -25.49 10.33 -10.25
C TYR A 270 -25.68 11.85 -10.26
N SER A 271 -25.06 12.56 -9.31
CA SER A 271 -25.10 14.00 -9.20
C SER A 271 -23.87 14.55 -8.48
N LEU A 272 -23.67 15.87 -8.50
CA LEU A 272 -22.63 16.53 -7.71
C LEU A 272 -22.83 16.31 -6.19
N ALA A 273 -24.06 16.35 -5.73
CA ALA A 273 -24.38 16.13 -4.31
C ALA A 273 -24.08 14.69 -3.88
N ASP A 274 -24.47 13.70 -4.70
CA ASP A 274 -24.16 12.29 -4.47
C ASP A 274 -22.64 12.06 -4.46
N PHE A 275 -21.92 12.59 -5.45
CA PHE A 275 -20.46 12.53 -5.47
C PHE A 275 -19.85 13.15 -4.21
N GLY A 276 -20.33 14.32 -3.79
CA GLY A 276 -19.86 15.00 -2.58
C GLY A 276 -20.05 14.16 -1.32
N GLY A 277 -21.20 13.53 -1.15
CA GLY A 277 -21.51 12.66 -0.02
C GLY A 277 -20.60 11.41 0.02
N GLN A 278 -20.46 10.72 -1.13
CA GLN A 278 -19.58 9.55 -1.25
C GLN A 278 -18.11 9.93 -1.04
N LEU A 279 -17.67 11.08 -1.56
CA LEU A 279 -16.31 11.59 -1.41
C LEU A 279 -15.99 11.95 0.04
N ALA A 280 -16.92 12.54 0.79
CA ALA A 280 -16.76 12.83 2.22
C ALA A 280 -16.59 11.55 3.07
N ALA A 281 -17.41 10.54 2.79
CA ALA A 281 -17.26 9.22 3.42
C ALA A 281 -15.90 8.57 3.10
N HIS A 282 -15.44 8.68 1.83
CA HIS A 282 -14.14 8.22 1.40
C HIS A 282 -13.00 8.97 2.08
N GLN A 283 -13.08 10.29 2.21
CA GLN A 283 -12.14 11.12 2.94
C GLN A 283 -11.99 10.66 4.39
N SER A 284 -13.11 10.47 5.10
CA SER A 284 -13.09 10.01 6.49
C SER A 284 -12.41 8.65 6.63
N ARG A 285 -12.76 7.69 5.77
CA ARG A 285 -12.15 6.36 5.73
C ARG A 285 -10.65 6.43 5.44
N SER A 286 -10.26 7.24 4.48
CA SER A 286 -8.88 7.44 4.08
C SER A 286 -8.02 8.04 5.20
N ASN A 287 -8.53 9.06 5.91
CA ASN A 287 -7.83 9.69 7.02
C ASN A 287 -7.73 8.81 8.28
N SER A 288 -8.55 7.77 8.37
CA SER A 288 -8.53 6.82 9.48
C SER A 288 -7.75 5.53 9.16
N ARG A 289 -7.20 5.39 7.94
CA ARG A 289 -6.49 4.20 7.50
C ARG A 289 -5.03 4.24 7.94
N PRO A 290 -4.53 3.21 8.68
CA PRO A 290 -3.11 3.07 8.98
C PRO A 290 -2.24 2.99 7.73
N SER A 291 -1.05 3.58 7.78
CA SER A 291 -0.11 3.53 6.66
C SER A 291 1.32 3.29 7.12
N ARG A 292 2.08 2.51 6.36
CA ARG A 292 3.48 2.20 6.65
C ARG A 292 4.38 3.44 6.74
N PRO A 293 4.26 4.45 5.85
CA PRO A 293 5.07 5.67 5.96
C PRO A 293 4.83 6.49 7.23
N LEU A 294 3.69 6.29 7.90
CA LEU A 294 3.36 6.91 9.17
C LEU A 294 3.59 5.98 10.37
N ARG A 295 4.46 4.96 10.22
CA ARG A 295 4.74 3.96 11.26
C ARG A 295 3.47 3.30 11.78
N TRP A 296 2.57 2.94 10.87
CA TRP A 296 1.26 2.31 11.11
C TRP A 296 0.22 3.20 11.79
N ALA A 297 0.52 4.46 12.06
CA ALA A 297 -0.50 5.43 12.42
C ALA A 297 -1.37 5.80 11.22
N SER A 298 -2.60 6.22 11.48
CA SER A 298 -3.45 6.86 10.46
C SER A 298 -3.09 8.34 10.29
N PRO A 299 -3.41 8.96 9.14
CA PRO A 299 -3.25 10.41 8.94
C PRO A 299 -3.90 11.24 10.06
N ARG A 300 -5.10 10.85 10.52
CA ARG A 300 -5.79 11.49 11.64
C ARG A 300 -5.00 11.40 12.93
N GLN A 301 -4.57 10.19 13.31
CA GLN A 301 -3.75 10.00 14.51
C GLN A 301 -2.44 10.78 14.44
N ARG A 302 -1.78 10.80 13.25
CA ARG A 302 -0.54 11.55 13.06
C ARG A 302 -0.72 13.05 13.19
N LEU A 303 -1.87 13.58 12.75
CA LEU A 303 -2.23 14.98 12.93
C LEU A 303 -2.53 15.30 14.40
N ASP A 304 -3.34 14.46 15.06
CA ASP A 304 -3.82 14.68 16.43
C ASP A 304 -2.71 14.49 17.48
N LEU A 305 -1.63 13.76 17.15
CA LEU A 305 -0.44 13.59 18.03
C LEU A 305 0.47 14.84 18.06
N PHE A 306 0.28 15.79 17.17
CA PHE A 306 1.07 17.01 17.17
C PHE A 306 0.42 18.00 18.12
N PRO A 307 1.19 18.57 19.10
CA PRO A 307 0.62 19.53 20.03
C PRO A 307 0.07 20.74 19.29
N VAL A 308 -1.14 21.15 19.64
CA VAL A 308 -1.81 22.31 19.06
C VAL A 308 -0.90 23.52 19.23
N GLN A 309 -0.40 24.05 18.13
CA GLN A 309 0.21 25.38 18.18
C GLN A 309 -0.93 26.39 18.29
N TYR A 310 -1.08 26.95 19.47
CA TYR A 310 -2.02 28.05 19.65
C TYR A 310 -1.64 29.18 18.67
N VAL A 311 -2.59 29.53 17.81
CA VAL A 311 -2.51 30.63 16.86
C VAL A 311 -2.79 31.94 17.60
#